data_99ee38610e9a3015855e683f1502ec23
#
_entry.id   99ee38610e9a3015855e683f1502ec23
#
_cell.length_a   1.000
_cell.length_b   1.000
_cell.length_c   1.000
_cell.angle_alpha   90.00
_cell.angle_beta   90.00
_cell.angle_gamma   90.00
#
_symmetry.space_group_name_H-M   'P 1'
#
loop_
_entity.id
_entity.type
_entity.pdbx_description
1 polymer ?
#
loop_
_entity_poly.entity_id
_entity_poly.type
_entity_poly.pdbx_seq_one_letter_code
_entity_poly.pdbx_strand_id
1 'polypeptide(L)' 'MSREKKLIEKSKILISQIDELFKDSDYSLLEVIYVISMTLYIYFNVNGINTEDFVKALYAASNHFKTQENNEV' A
#
# COMPACT_ATOMS: atom_id res chain seq x y z
N MET A 1 -19.87 -4.06 -8.42
CA MET A 1 -18.80 -3.28 -7.77
C MET A 1 -17.63 -3.14 -8.71
N SER A 2 -17.06 -1.95 -8.82
CA SER A 2 -15.94 -1.72 -9.70
C SER A 2 -14.67 -2.42 -9.21
N ARG A 3 -13.75 -2.67 -10.12
CA ARG A 3 -12.47 -3.29 -9.77
C ARG A 3 -11.66 -2.39 -8.82
N GLU A 4 -11.68 -1.07 -9.07
CA GLU A 4 -10.96 -0.11 -8.24
C GLU A 4 -11.45 -0.13 -6.80
N LYS A 5 -12.76 -0.24 -6.62
CA LYS A 5 -13.35 -0.30 -5.29
C LYS A 5 -12.93 -1.57 -4.56
N LYS A 6 -12.88 -2.70 -5.27
CA LYS A 6 -12.40 -3.96 -4.70
C LYS A 6 -10.94 -3.87 -4.28
N LEU A 7 -10.10 -3.19 -5.07
CA LEU A 7 -8.69 -3.01 -4.74
C LEU A 7 -8.53 -2.17 -3.48
N ILE A 8 -9.33 -1.12 -3.34
CA ILE A 8 -9.31 -0.28 -2.14
C ILE A 8 -9.71 -1.10 -0.92
N GLU A 9 -10.73 -1.94 -1.04
CA GLU A 9 -11.16 -2.81 0.06
C GLU A 9 -10.06 -3.80 0.45
N LYS A 10 -9.36 -4.37 -0.53
CA LYS A 10 -8.21 -5.24 -0.26
C LYS A 10 -7.11 -4.50 0.46
N SER A 11 -6.87 -3.25 0.08
CA SER A 11 -5.86 -2.41 0.74
C SER A 11 -6.20 -2.17 2.21
N LYS A 12 -7.47 -1.92 2.50
CA LYS A 12 -7.93 -1.71 3.89
C LYS A 12 -7.73 -2.97 4.72
N ILE A 13 -7.99 -4.14 4.16
CA ILE A 13 -7.74 -5.41 4.83
C ILE A 13 -6.25 -5.58 5.10
N LEU A 14 -5.42 -5.27 4.11
CA LEU A 14 -3.97 -5.37 4.26
C LEU A 14 -3.44 -4.43 5.34
N ILE A 15 -3.97 -3.21 5.41
CA ILE A 15 -3.61 -2.25 6.46
C ILE A 15 -3.91 -2.85 7.83
N SER A 16 -5.08 -3.47 8.01
CA SER A 16 -5.43 -4.13 9.26
C SER A 16 -4.45 -5.24 9.62
N GLN A 17 -4.00 -5.99 8.64
CA GLN A 17 -3.02 -7.06 8.85
C GLN A 17 -1.65 -6.50 9.24
N ILE A 18 -1.25 -5.38 8.63
CA ILE A 18 0.00 -4.70 8.97
C ILE A 18 -0.07 -4.19 10.40
N ASP A 19 -1.19 -3.55 10.77
CA ASP A 19 -1.40 -3.07 12.13
C ASP A 19 -1.30 -4.20 13.15
N GLU A 20 -1.90 -5.34 12.84
CA GLU A 20 -1.85 -6.51 13.72
C GLU A 20 -0.43 -7.04 13.88
N LEU A 21 0.34 -7.04 12.79
CA LEU A 21 1.71 -7.51 12.80
C LEU A 21 2.62 -6.69 13.71
N PHE A 22 2.40 -5.37 13.77
CA PHE A 22 3.23 -4.46 14.55
C PHE A 22 2.60 -4.03 15.86
N LYS A 23 1.46 -4.61 16.22
CA LYS A 23 0.61 -4.18 17.33
C LYS A 23 1.33 -4.05 18.67
N ASP A 24 2.13 -5.03 19.03
CA ASP A 24 2.79 -5.05 20.35
C ASP A 24 4.29 -4.81 20.23
N SER A 25 4.72 -4.14 19.18
CA SER A 25 6.14 -3.89 18.93
C SER A 25 6.56 -2.52 19.45
N ASP A 26 7.86 -2.35 19.66
CA ASP A 26 8.45 -1.07 20.03
C ASP A 26 8.84 -0.24 18.82
N TYR A 27 8.41 -0.64 17.63
CA TYR A 27 8.79 0.07 16.42
C TYR A 27 8.07 1.41 16.30
N SER A 28 8.81 2.44 15.92
CA SER A 28 8.22 3.74 15.61
C SER A 28 7.47 3.65 14.27
N LEU A 29 6.62 4.64 14.02
CA LEU A 29 5.90 4.73 12.74
C LEU A 29 6.86 4.77 11.56
N LEU A 30 7.98 5.50 11.69
CA LEU A 30 8.98 5.59 10.62
C LEU A 30 9.61 4.23 10.35
N GLU A 31 9.87 3.46 11.40
CA GLU A 31 10.43 2.12 11.24
C GLU A 31 9.44 1.19 10.55
N VAL A 32 8.16 1.28 10.89
CA VAL A 32 7.12 0.50 10.24
C VAL A 32 7.05 0.84 8.75
N ILE A 33 7.07 2.13 8.42
CA ILE A 33 7.08 2.58 7.02
C ILE A 33 8.30 2.06 6.29
N TYR A 34 9.46 2.07 6.95
CA TYR A 34 10.69 1.57 6.36
C TYR A 34 10.58 0.06 6.03
N VAL A 35 10.04 -0.71 6.95
CA VAL A 35 9.87 -2.16 6.74
C VAL A 35 8.90 -2.42 5.59
N ILE A 36 7.79 -1.68 5.53
CA ILE A 36 6.82 -1.83 4.45
C ILE A 36 7.47 -1.48 3.11
N SER A 37 8.22 -0.38 3.07
CA SER A 37 8.88 0.07 1.84
C SER A 37 9.91 -0.95 1.36
N MET A 38 10.69 -1.51 2.29
CA MET A 38 11.68 -2.54 1.96
C MET A 38 11.00 -3.80 1.43
N THR A 39 9.91 -4.20 2.06
CA THR A 39 9.15 -5.37 1.65
C THR A 39 8.61 -5.19 0.23
N LEU A 40 8.06 -4.02 -0.08
CA LEU A 40 7.58 -3.71 -1.41
C LEU A 40 8.71 -3.70 -2.44
N TYR A 41 9.84 -3.11 -2.09
CA TYR A 41 11.00 -3.09 -2.98
C TYR A 41 11.46 -4.51 -3.32
N ILE A 42 11.59 -5.35 -2.30
CA ILE A 42 12.01 -6.75 -2.52
C ILE A 42 10.99 -7.48 -3.38
N TYR A 43 9.72 -7.34 -3.07
CA TYR A 43 8.65 -8.02 -3.79
C TYR A 43 8.64 -7.65 -5.27
N PHE A 44 8.72 -6.35 -5.56
CA PHE A 44 8.71 -5.90 -6.94
C PHE A 44 9.98 -6.27 -7.68
N ASN A 45 11.14 -6.19 -7.01
CA ASN A 45 12.41 -6.56 -7.63
C ASN A 45 12.44 -8.02 -8.01
N VAL A 46 11.95 -8.90 -7.14
CA VAL A 46 11.88 -10.34 -7.41
C VAL A 46 10.97 -10.62 -8.62
N ASN A 47 9.95 -9.80 -8.81
CA ASN A 47 9.00 -9.96 -9.93
C ASN A 47 9.39 -9.16 -11.18
N GLY A 48 10.60 -8.62 -11.22
CA GLY A 48 11.11 -7.95 -12.41
C GLY A 48 10.59 -6.53 -12.62
N ILE A 49 9.98 -5.94 -11.60
CA ILE A 49 9.48 -4.56 -11.68
C ILE A 49 10.56 -3.64 -11.13
N ASN A 50 10.94 -2.62 -11.90
CA ASN A 50 11.97 -1.68 -11.46
C ASN A 50 11.38 -0.58 -10.56
N THR A 51 12.28 0.16 -9.90
CA THR A 51 11.89 1.21 -8.96
C THR A 51 11.04 2.29 -9.61
N GLU A 52 11.35 2.66 -10.84
CA GLU A 52 10.60 3.70 -11.57
C GLU A 52 9.14 3.28 -11.78
N ASP A 53 8.91 2.04 -12.19
CA ASP A 53 7.56 1.53 -12.39
C ASP A 53 6.80 1.46 -11.07
N PHE A 54 7.50 1.11 -9.98
CA PHE A 54 6.91 1.09 -8.65
C PHE A 54 6.42 2.48 -8.23
N VAL A 55 7.24 3.50 -8.46
CA VAL A 55 6.89 4.88 -8.12
C VAL A 55 5.66 5.33 -8.92
N LYS A 56 5.61 4.99 -10.20
CA LYS A 56 4.45 5.29 -11.05
C LYS A 56 3.18 4.62 -10.52
N ALA A 57 3.28 3.36 -10.11
CA ALA A 57 2.15 2.63 -9.54
C ALA A 57 1.68 3.29 -8.24
N LEU A 58 2.61 3.75 -7.41
CA LEU A 58 2.28 4.42 -6.17
C LEU A 58 1.47 5.70 -6.41
N TYR A 59 1.90 6.51 -7.38
CA TYR A 59 1.16 7.72 -7.74
C TYR A 59 -0.21 7.41 -8.31
N ALA A 60 -0.30 6.40 -9.17
CA ALA A 60 -1.57 5.98 -9.74
C ALA A 60 -2.54 5.52 -8.65
N ALA A 61 -2.05 4.72 -7.70
CA ALA A 61 -2.86 4.24 -6.57
C ALA A 61 -3.37 5.40 -5.73
N SER A 62 -2.50 6.39 -5.45
CA SER A 62 -2.87 7.57 -4.69
C SER A 62 -3.99 8.35 -5.37
N ASN A 63 -3.87 8.55 -6.67
CA ASN A 63 -4.89 9.27 -7.44
C ASN A 63 -6.22 8.52 -7.48
N HIS A 64 -6.17 7.21 -7.65
CA HIS A 64 -7.37 6.38 -7.62
C HIS A 64 -8.10 6.48 -6.29
N PHE A 65 -7.35 6.38 -5.20
CA PHE A 65 -7.94 6.48 -3.88
C PHE A 65 -8.62 7.83 -3.66
N LYS A 66 -7.95 8.91 -4.02
CA LYS A 66 -8.50 10.26 -3.88
C LYS A 66 -9.78 10.44 -4.70
N THR A 67 -9.81 9.90 -5.93
CA THR A 67 -10.98 9.99 -6.78
C THR A 67 -12.15 9.22 -6.19
N GLN A 68 -11.92 8.02 -5.69
CA GLN A 68 -12.97 7.21 -5.07
C GLN A 68 -13.52 7.86 -3.81
N GLU A 69 -12.66 8.45 -3.00
CA GLU A 69 -13.08 9.16 -1.79
C GLU A 69 -13.99 10.34 -2.14
N ASN A 70 -13.62 11.11 -3.16
CA ASN A 70 -14.42 12.26 -3.58
C ASN A 70 -15.78 11.83 -4.14
N ASN A 71 -15.85 10.66 -4.77
CA ASN A 71 -17.09 10.17 -5.35
C ASN A 71 -18.03 9.55 -4.31
N GLU A 72 -17.53 9.25 -3.13
CA GLU A 72 -18.34 8.68 -2.05
C GLU A 72 -18.96 9.74 -1.13
N VAL A 73 -18.62 10.98 -1.36
CA VAL A 73 -19.18 12.12 -0.62
C VAL A 73 -20.53 12.61 -1.22
#